data_20782c094c549e336968dd63a6a15efe
#
_entry.id   20782c094c549e336968dd63a6a15efe
#
_cell.length_a   1.000
_cell.length_b   1.000
_cell.length_c   1.000
_cell.angle_alpha   90.00
_cell.angle_beta   90.00
_cell.angle_gamma   90.00
#
_symmetry.space_group_name_H-M   'P 1'
#
loop_
_entity.id
_entity.type
_entity.pdbx_description
1 polymer ?
#
loop_
_entity_poly.entity_id
_entity_poly.type
_entity_poly.pdbx_seq_one_letter_code
_entity_poly.pdbx_strand_id
1 'polypeptide(L)'
;MKFFKEHKKIKILAVILLAIILMVVGVCAFLLRQIYKDSVAVKEPEDVDPTASQVAIAREEIQDEEVFNVLLVGTDSRDPNTDMGRSDSIMLVSYNAKEKKATLASFLRDSLVEIDGYGKSRLGHTYAYGGVGLTINTINKVYGLDIQNYITISFDNLVNVIDNLGGIEVPFTAEEAEYYRANGMPDAQEGINLLTGTQALSHARNRSLDNDFGRTRRQRSVLNGIYRKVMQEKDPAAVLSLINFCMTQVKTNMAIADIYDMAEKVLAEENLKVQQISEPAEGTYQFADYEGMAV
;
A
#
# COMPACT_ATOMS: atom_id res chain seq x y z
N MET A 1 -37.61 -0.68 -1.26
CA MET A 1 -37.16 -2.08 -1.14
C MET A 1 -36.15 -2.52 -2.22
N LYS A 2 -36.16 -2.01 -3.46
CA LYS A 2 -35.14 -2.30 -4.49
C LYS A 2 -33.75 -1.68 -4.16
N PHE A 3 -33.70 -0.46 -3.64
CA PHE A 3 -32.48 0.28 -3.32
C PHE A 3 -31.61 -0.40 -2.24
N PHE A 4 -32.22 -1.00 -1.22
CA PHE A 4 -31.51 -1.76 -0.17
C PHE A 4 -30.92 -3.10 -0.67
N LYS A 5 -31.55 -3.72 -1.70
CA LYS A 5 -31.03 -4.96 -2.31
C LYS A 5 -29.80 -4.74 -3.18
N GLU A 6 -29.69 -3.58 -3.83
CA GLU A 6 -28.51 -3.24 -4.64
C GLU A 6 -27.29 -2.90 -3.78
N HIS A 7 -27.45 -2.16 -2.69
CA HIS A 7 -26.36 -1.92 -1.74
C HIS A 7 -25.83 -3.20 -1.07
N LYS A 8 -26.71 -4.19 -0.83
CA LYS A 8 -26.31 -5.49 -0.30
C LYS A 8 -25.50 -6.29 -1.33
N LYS A 9 -25.87 -6.24 -2.61
CA LYS A 9 -25.11 -6.86 -3.71
C LYS A 9 -23.76 -6.19 -3.95
N ILE A 10 -23.67 -4.86 -3.83
CA ILE A 10 -22.44 -4.10 -3.99
C ILE A 10 -21.46 -4.38 -2.85
N LYS A 11 -21.94 -4.51 -1.60
CA LYS A 11 -21.12 -4.90 -0.44
C LYS A 11 -20.62 -6.35 -0.54
N ILE A 12 -21.48 -7.27 -0.95
CA ILE A 12 -21.13 -8.68 -1.19
C ILE A 12 -20.12 -8.78 -2.35
N LEU A 13 -20.27 -7.96 -3.39
CA LEU A 13 -19.32 -7.92 -4.50
C LEU A 13 -17.96 -7.35 -4.06
N ALA A 14 -17.95 -6.31 -3.21
CA ALA A 14 -16.74 -5.71 -2.66
C ALA A 14 -15.93 -6.68 -1.80
N VAL A 15 -16.63 -7.48 -1.04
CA VAL A 15 -16.07 -8.54 -0.21
C VAL A 15 -15.58 -9.71 -1.07
N ILE A 16 -16.35 -10.14 -2.06
CA ILE A 16 -15.98 -11.20 -3.01
C ILE A 16 -14.68 -10.87 -3.77
N LEU A 17 -14.33 -9.63 -3.99
CA LEU A 17 -13.18 -9.29 -4.83
C LEU A 17 -11.86 -9.18 -4.09
N LEU A 18 -11.84 -8.67 -2.87
CA LEU A 18 -10.66 -8.88 -2.02
C LEU A 18 -10.36 -10.39 -1.96
N ALA A 19 -11.41 -11.29 -1.91
CA ALA A 19 -11.26 -12.74 -1.98
C ALA A 19 -10.82 -13.25 -3.34
N ILE A 20 -11.31 -12.65 -4.41
CA ILE A 20 -10.88 -13.08 -5.75
C ILE A 20 -9.41 -12.72 -5.98
N ILE A 21 -8.97 -11.52 -5.60
CA ILE A 21 -7.55 -11.17 -5.64
C ILE A 21 -6.72 -12.17 -4.81
N LEU A 22 -7.22 -12.57 -3.67
CA LEU A 22 -6.53 -13.46 -2.76
C LEU A 22 -6.79 -14.94 -3.07
N MET A 23 -7.97 -15.33 -3.60
CA MET A 23 -8.27 -16.67 -4.10
C MET A 23 -7.44 -16.99 -5.35
N VAL A 24 -7.29 -16.03 -6.26
CA VAL A 24 -6.52 -16.23 -7.49
C VAL A 24 -5.01 -16.27 -7.18
N VAL A 25 -4.52 -15.47 -6.22
CA VAL A 25 -3.16 -15.62 -5.68
C VAL A 25 -2.99 -17.00 -5.05
N GLY A 26 -3.97 -17.51 -4.31
CA GLY A 26 -3.94 -18.85 -3.69
C GLY A 26 -4.02 -20.01 -4.70
N VAL A 27 -4.85 -19.91 -5.73
CA VAL A 27 -4.94 -20.91 -6.80
C VAL A 27 -3.66 -20.94 -7.62
N CYS A 28 -3.05 -19.77 -7.90
CA CYS A 28 -1.76 -19.72 -8.58
C CYS A 28 -0.62 -20.30 -7.72
N ALA A 29 -0.61 -20.02 -6.41
CA ALA A 29 0.37 -20.62 -5.51
C ALA A 29 0.20 -22.14 -5.43
N PHE A 30 -1.03 -22.63 -5.43
CA PHE A 30 -1.30 -24.07 -5.45
C PHE A 30 -0.82 -24.71 -6.76
N LEU A 31 -1.09 -24.08 -7.91
CA LEU A 31 -0.64 -24.56 -9.22
C LEU A 31 0.88 -24.41 -9.39
N LEU A 32 1.47 -23.30 -8.94
CA LEU A 32 2.92 -23.11 -8.91
C LEU A 32 3.59 -24.09 -7.94
N ARG A 33 2.99 -24.37 -6.79
CA ARG A 33 3.49 -25.38 -5.85
C ARG A 33 3.44 -26.81 -6.43
N GLN A 34 2.44 -27.12 -7.26
CA GLN A 34 2.38 -28.37 -8.03
C GLN A 34 3.50 -28.42 -9.09
N ILE A 35 3.72 -27.32 -9.83
CA ILE A 35 4.74 -27.22 -10.88
C ILE A 35 6.15 -27.15 -10.26
N TYR A 36 6.32 -26.46 -9.12
CA TYR A 36 7.61 -26.31 -8.43
C TYR A 36 8.01 -27.52 -7.58
N LYS A 37 7.09 -28.39 -7.20
CA LYS A 37 7.44 -29.64 -6.50
C LYS A 37 8.24 -30.61 -7.36
N ASP A 38 8.14 -30.48 -8.68
CA ASP A 38 8.81 -31.39 -9.63
C ASP A 38 10.08 -30.80 -10.26
N SER A 39 10.43 -29.54 -10.00
CA SER A 39 11.66 -28.96 -10.50
C SER A 39 12.22 -27.90 -9.56
N VAL A 40 13.35 -28.20 -8.97
CA VAL A 40 14.30 -27.30 -8.29
C VAL A 40 14.36 -27.45 -6.78
N ALA A 41 15.44 -28.09 -6.35
CA ALA A 41 16.06 -27.83 -5.06
C ALA A 41 16.37 -26.33 -4.98
N VAL A 42 15.69 -25.62 -4.07
CA VAL A 42 15.97 -24.21 -3.78
C VAL A 42 17.39 -24.15 -3.24
N LYS A 43 18.33 -23.62 -4.02
CA LYS A 43 19.57 -23.09 -3.46
C LYS A 43 19.18 -21.93 -2.57
N GLU A 44 19.60 -21.98 -1.31
CA GLU A 44 19.61 -20.80 -0.46
C GLU A 44 20.35 -19.68 -1.19
N PRO A 45 19.91 -18.42 -1.10
CA PRO A 45 20.59 -17.30 -1.73
C PRO A 45 21.97 -17.18 -1.07
N GLU A 46 23.01 -17.64 -1.76
CA GLU A 46 24.38 -17.30 -1.45
C GLU A 46 24.58 -15.82 -1.77
N ASP A 47 25.04 -15.08 -0.77
CA ASP A 47 25.69 -13.76 -0.85
C ASP A 47 24.91 -12.66 -1.61
N VAL A 48 23.97 -12.03 -0.93
CA VAL A 48 23.63 -10.62 -1.20
C VAL A 48 24.65 -9.77 -0.46
N ASP A 49 25.40 -8.95 -1.22
CA ASP A 49 26.36 -7.96 -0.73
C ASP A 49 25.82 -7.19 0.49
N PRO A 50 26.48 -7.25 1.67
CA PRO A 50 25.97 -6.65 2.91
C PRO A 50 26.09 -5.13 2.97
N THR A 51 26.37 -4.44 1.87
CA THR A 51 26.52 -2.97 1.84
C THR A 51 25.22 -2.20 1.74
N ALA A 52 24.09 -2.83 1.48
CA ALA A 52 22.76 -2.26 1.72
C ALA A 52 22.16 -2.96 2.93
N SER A 53 22.47 -2.47 4.13
CA SER A 53 21.99 -3.08 5.38
C SER A 53 20.49 -2.97 5.51
N GLN A 54 19.78 -3.97 4.99
CA GLN A 54 18.39 -4.17 5.36
C GLN A 54 18.33 -4.62 6.81
N VAL A 55 17.87 -3.74 7.67
CA VAL A 55 17.65 -4.08 9.08
C VAL A 55 16.54 -5.12 9.16
N ALA A 56 16.79 -6.23 9.88
CA ALA A 56 15.77 -7.23 10.11
C ALA A 56 14.60 -6.64 10.93
N ILE A 57 13.40 -7.08 10.61
CA ILE A 57 12.23 -6.75 11.43
C ILE A 57 12.42 -7.39 12.81
N ALA A 58 12.36 -6.57 13.88
CA ALA A 58 12.38 -7.08 15.23
C ALA A 58 11.13 -7.94 15.45
N ARG A 59 11.33 -9.18 15.94
CA ARG A 59 10.21 -10.03 16.32
C ARG A 59 9.69 -9.53 17.65
N GLU A 60 8.62 -8.75 17.60
CA GLU A 60 7.86 -8.37 18.78
C GLU A 60 6.79 -9.44 19.07
N GLU A 61 6.40 -9.54 20.34
CA GLU A 61 5.27 -10.38 20.71
C GLU A 61 4.01 -9.80 20.09
N ILE A 62 3.25 -10.61 19.34
CA ILE A 62 2.01 -10.18 18.71
C ILE A 62 1.05 -9.76 19.81
N GLN A 63 0.63 -8.49 19.81
CA GLN A 63 -0.20 -7.92 20.86
C GLN A 63 -1.65 -8.43 20.80
N ASP A 64 -2.15 -8.73 19.60
CA ASP A 64 -3.51 -9.25 19.38
C ASP A 64 -3.52 -10.16 18.15
N GLU A 65 -3.70 -11.47 18.36
CA GLU A 65 -3.79 -12.45 17.28
C GLU A 65 -5.00 -12.25 16.34
N GLU A 66 -5.99 -11.48 16.80
CA GLU A 66 -7.17 -11.10 15.99
C GLU A 66 -6.90 -9.91 15.05
N VAL A 67 -5.75 -9.24 15.20
CA VAL A 67 -5.36 -8.08 14.39
C VAL A 67 -4.27 -8.47 13.40
N PHE A 68 -4.51 -8.22 12.12
CA PHE A 68 -3.54 -8.44 11.06
C PHE A 68 -3.06 -7.12 10.47
N ASN A 69 -1.74 -6.89 10.56
CA ASN A 69 -1.08 -5.64 10.16
C ASN A 69 -0.18 -5.85 8.94
N VAL A 70 -0.34 -5.02 7.90
CA VAL A 70 0.54 -4.97 6.71
C VAL A 70 0.95 -3.54 6.43
N LEU A 71 2.25 -3.26 6.41
CA LEU A 71 2.78 -1.97 6.01
C LEU A 71 2.93 -1.90 4.49
N LEU A 72 2.24 -0.95 3.86
CA LEU A 72 2.39 -0.61 2.45
C LEU A 72 3.39 0.54 2.32
N VAL A 73 4.46 0.35 1.56
CA VAL A 73 5.50 1.38 1.37
C VAL A 73 5.69 1.66 -0.13
N GLY A 74 5.46 2.92 -0.51
CA GLY A 74 5.81 3.43 -1.83
C GLY A 74 7.18 4.10 -1.79
N THR A 75 8.10 3.66 -2.66
CA THR A 75 9.48 4.15 -2.68
C THR A 75 9.81 4.91 -3.96
N ASP A 76 10.74 5.87 -3.85
CA ASP A 76 11.31 6.58 -4.99
C ASP A 76 12.55 5.88 -5.56
N SER A 77 12.79 4.63 -5.17
CA SER A 77 13.91 3.82 -5.67
C SER A 77 13.85 3.68 -7.19
N ARG A 78 14.94 4.03 -7.85
CA ARG A 78 15.12 3.90 -9.30
C ARG A 78 15.96 2.69 -9.70
N ASP A 79 16.62 2.07 -8.74
CA ASP A 79 17.43 0.87 -8.94
C ASP A 79 16.75 -0.32 -8.25
N PRO A 80 16.25 -1.28 -9.03
CA PRO A 80 15.60 -2.46 -8.48
C PRO A 80 16.56 -3.36 -7.69
N ASN A 81 17.87 -3.19 -7.86
CA ASN A 81 18.87 -4.05 -7.20
C ASN A 81 19.32 -3.51 -5.85
N THR A 82 19.37 -2.19 -5.69
CA THR A 82 19.87 -1.58 -4.43
C THR A 82 18.77 -1.28 -3.44
N ASP A 83 17.49 -1.18 -3.89
CA ASP A 83 16.35 -0.79 -3.05
C ASP A 83 16.61 0.45 -2.16
N MET A 84 17.58 1.28 -2.58
CA MET A 84 17.96 2.49 -1.89
C MET A 84 17.11 3.65 -2.39
N GLY A 85 16.12 4.03 -1.62
CA GLY A 85 15.23 5.14 -1.91
C GLY A 85 14.64 5.67 -0.62
N ARG A 86 13.81 6.72 -0.71
CA ARG A 86 13.03 7.19 0.43
C ARG A 86 11.63 6.60 0.35
N SER A 87 11.04 6.33 1.51
CA SER A 87 9.63 6.03 1.56
C SER A 87 8.82 7.33 1.46
N ASP A 88 8.20 7.53 0.31
CA ASP A 88 7.36 8.69 0.03
C ASP A 88 5.88 8.46 0.39
N SER A 89 5.48 7.21 0.54
CA SER A 89 4.17 6.78 1.00
C SER A 89 4.34 5.66 2.02
N ILE A 90 3.80 5.84 3.20
CA ILE A 90 3.85 4.88 4.31
C ILE A 90 2.43 4.72 4.82
N MET A 91 1.83 3.56 4.60
CA MET A 91 0.46 3.27 5.00
C MET A 91 0.35 1.91 5.66
N LEU A 92 -0.37 1.84 6.77
CA LEU A 92 -0.73 0.59 7.42
C LEU A 92 -2.14 0.17 7.02
N VAL A 93 -2.28 -1.05 6.55
CA VAL A 93 -3.56 -1.74 6.48
C VAL A 93 -3.64 -2.64 7.71
N SER A 94 -4.58 -2.35 8.59
CA SER A 94 -4.84 -3.12 9.80
C SER A 94 -6.24 -3.70 9.74
N TYR A 95 -6.37 -5.01 9.87
CA TYR A 95 -7.65 -5.71 9.93
C TYR A 95 -7.83 -6.33 11.30
N ASN A 96 -8.91 -5.94 12.01
CA ASN A 96 -9.32 -6.51 13.27
C ASN A 96 -10.53 -7.42 13.03
N ALA A 97 -10.32 -8.73 13.13
CA ALA A 97 -11.36 -9.73 12.89
C ALA A 97 -12.48 -9.68 13.93
N LYS A 98 -12.15 -9.41 15.19
CA LYS A 98 -13.11 -9.32 16.29
C LYS A 98 -14.05 -8.13 16.15
N GLU A 99 -13.52 -6.98 15.77
CA GLU A 99 -14.31 -5.76 15.55
C GLU A 99 -14.92 -5.66 14.16
N LYS A 100 -14.56 -6.56 13.25
CA LYS A 100 -14.94 -6.55 11.83
C LYS A 100 -14.59 -5.21 11.18
N LYS A 101 -13.37 -4.76 11.41
CA LYS A 101 -12.90 -3.43 11.07
C LYS A 101 -11.59 -3.49 10.31
N ALA A 102 -11.54 -2.78 9.18
CA ALA A 102 -10.30 -2.48 8.47
C ALA A 102 -9.95 -1.01 8.65
N THR A 103 -8.71 -0.72 9.03
CA THR A 103 -8.19 0.64 9.16
C THR A 103 -7.08 0.86 8.14
N LEU A 104 -7.16 1.94 7.37
CA LEU A 104 -6.08 2.43 6.52
C LEU A 104 -5.47 3.66 7.18
N ALA A 105 -4.32 3.50 7.82
CA ALA A 105 -3.60 4.58 8.48
C ALA A 105 -2.43 5.06 7.62
N SER A 106 -2.39 6.36 7.28
CA SER A 106 -1.29 6.99 6.56
C SER A 106 -0.35 7.66 7.55
N PHE A 107 0.93 7.27 7.57
CA PHE A 107 1.97 7.94 8.34
C PHE A 107 2.58 9.08 7.53
N LEU A 108 2.67 10.27 8.11
CA LEU A 108 3.32 11.40 7.46
C LEU A 108 4.83 11.17 7.43
N ARG A 109 5.41 11.13 6.24
CA ARG A 109 6.84 10.84 6.04
C ARG A 109 7.78 11.87 6.67
N ASP A 110 7.31 13.11 6.83
CA ASP A 110 8.09 14.21 7.39
C ASP A 110 7.95 14.31 8.93
N SER A 111 7.23 13.36 9.57
CA SER A 111 7.16 13.26 11.03
C SER A 111 8.54 13.04 11.65
N LEU A 112 8.90 13.86 12.64
CA LEU A 112 10.13 13.71 13.41
C LEU A 112 10.01 12.54 14.37
N VAL A 113 10.86 11.55 14.20
CA VAL A 113 10.89 10.32 15.02
C VAL A 113 12.30 9.99 15.48
N GLU A 114 12.42 9.26 16.58
CA GLU A 114 13.70 8.68 17.01
C GLU A 114 13.94 7.38 16.24
N ILE A 115 15.05 7.30 15.51
CA ILE A 115 15.44 6.16 14.69
C ILE A 115 16.63 5.46 15.35
N ASP A 116 16.51 4.19 15.69
CA ASP A 116 17.56 3.43 16.35
C ASP A 116 18.85 3.42 15.52
N GLY A 117 19.94 3.82 16.15
CA GLY A 117 21.26 3.95 15.52
C GLY A 117 21.49 5.24 14.69
N TYR A 118 20.45 6.06 14.47
CA TYR A 118 20.52 7.26 13.64
C TYR A 118 20.06 8.54 14.34
N GLY A 119 19.46 8.44 15.56
CA GLY A 119 18.92 9.58 16.29
C GLY A 119 17.62 10.12 15.66
N LYS A 120 17.29 11.39 15.95
CA LYS A 120 16.05 12.01 15.45
C LYS A 120 16.16 12.38 13.98
N SER A 121 15.19 11.92 13.19
CA SER A 121 15.09 12.25 11.77
C SER A 121 13.66 12.10 11.28
N ARG A 122 13.40 12.39 10.00
CA ARG A 122 12.10 12.17 9.38
C ARG A 122 11.80 10.67 9.25
N LEU A 123 10.58 10.27 9.48
CA LEU A 123 10.12 8.88 9.30
C LEU A 123 10.44 8.36 7.88
N GLY A 124 10.28 9.16 6.85
CA GLY A 124 10.60 8.79 5.47
C GLY A 124 12.07 8.47 5.20
N HIS A 125 13.00 8.86 6.11
CA HIS A 125 14.43 8.55 5.98
C HIS A 125 14.76 7.12 6.46
N THR A 126 13.92 6.51 7.28
CA THR A 126 14.14 5.15 7.81
C THR A 126 14.40 4.14 6.70
N TYR A 127 13.65 4.26 5.59
CA TYR A 127 13.81 3.35 4.46
C TYR A 127 15.18 3.48 3.78
N ALA A 128 15.69 4.72 3.63
CA ALA A 128 17.02 4.97 3.07
C ALA A 128 18.15 4.51 4.01
N TYR A 129 17.91 4.49 5.32
CA TYR A 129 18.92 4.11 6.32
C TYR A 129 19.00 2.60 6.55
N GLY A 130 17.88 1.88 6.51
CA GLY A 130 17.85 0.46 6.86
C GLY A 130 16.67 -0.32 6.24
N GLY A 131 16.14 0.18 5.12
CA GLY A 131 15.08 -0.48 4.37
C GLY A 131 13.73 -0.54 5.10
N VAL A 132 12.86 -1.43 4.63
CA VAL A 132 11.53 -1.62 5.20
C VAL A 132 11.58 -2.10 6.65
N GLY A 133 12.60 -2.90 7.03
CA GLY A 133 12.74 -3.40 8.39
C GLY A 133 12.95 -2.29 9.40
N LEU A 134 13.85 -1.33 9.13
CA LEU A 134 14.06 -0.18 10.02
C LEU A 134 12.80 0.71 10.06
N THR A 135 12.10 0.86 8.94
CA THR A 135 10.83 1.60 8.89
C THR A 135 9.78 0.96 9.81
N ILE A 136 9.59 -0.36 9.72
CA ILE A 136 8.68 -1.11 10.58
C ILE A 136 9.07 -0.99 12.05
N ASN A 137 10.33 -1.26 12.39
CA ASN A 137 10.82 -1.21 13.77
C ASN A 137 10.62 0.19 14.38
N THR A 138 10.87 1.25 13.60
CA THR A 138 10.64 2.62 14.05
C THR A 138 9.15 2.89 14.29
N ILE A 139 8.27 2.47 13.38
CA ILE A 139 6.82 2.66 13.52
C ILE A 139 6.29 1.87 14.72
N ASN A 140 6.67 0.60 14.85
CA ASN A 140 6.27 -0.22 16.00
C ASN A 140 6.67 0.43 17.31
N LYS A 141 7.93 0.89 17.42
CA LYS A 141 8.44 1.55 18.63
C LYS A 141 7.72 2.87 18.94
N VAL A 142 7.50 3.71 17.94
CA VAL A 142 6.92 5.06 18.12
C VAL A 142 5.42 4.99 18.43
N TYR A 143 4.69 4.09 17.77
CA TYR A 143 3.23 4.02 17.85
C TYR A 143 2.73 2.82 18.68
N GLY A 144 3.63 1.99 19.21
CA GLY A 144 3.25 0.80 20.02
C GLY A 144 2.50 -0.24 19.20
N LEU A 145 2.96 -0.49 17.96
CA LEU A 145 2.36 -1.44 17.02
C LEU A 145 3.20 -2.72 16.91
N ASP A 146 2.62 -3.75 16.33
CA ASP A 146 3.22 -5.07 16.12
C ASP A 146 3.27 -5.46 14.63
N ILE A 147 3.60 -4.53 13.76
CA ILE A 147 3.69 -4.75 12.31
C ILE A 147 4.83 -5.75 12.03
N GLN A 148 4.50 -6.86 11.35
CA GLN A 148 5.45 -7.88 10.93
C GLN A 148 5.46 -8.09 9.41
N ASN A 149 4.40 -7.67 8.71
CA ASN A 149 4.22 -7.87 7.29
C ASN A 149 4.33 -6.57 6.51
N TYR A 150 4.84 -6.67 5.28
CA TYR A 150 4.95 -5.51 4.41
C TYR A 150 4.72 -5.85 2.94
N ILE A 151 4.38 -4.81 2.18
CA ILE A 151 4.42 -4.77 0.72
C ILE A 151 5.11 -3.48 0.32
N THR A 152 6.17 -3.56 -0.49
CA THR A 152 6.84 -2.38 -1.06
C THR A 152 6.67 -2.32 -2.57
N ILE A 153 6.47 -1.12 -3.10
CA ILE A 153 6.35 -0.86 -4.53
C ILE A 153 7.13 0.40 -4.91
N SER A 154 7.91 0.33 -5.99
CA SER A 154 8.54 1.53 -6.57
C SER A 154 7.53 2.36 -7.37
N PHE A 155 7.86 3.62 -7.63
CA PHE A 155 7.01 4.49 -8.44
C PHE A 155 6.85 3.99 -9.87
N ASP A 156 7.93 3.48 -10.48
CA ASP A 156 7.89 2.94 -11.84
C ASP A 156 7.00 1.69 -11.90
N ASN A 157 7.09 0.82 -10.89
CA ASN A 157 6.25 -0.36 -10.81
C ASN A 157 4.78 -0.01 -10.56
N LEU A 158 4.50 1.04 -9.77
CA LEU A 158 3.12 1.54 -9.61
C LEU A 158 2.55 2.05 -10.94
N VAL A 159 3.34 2.79 -11.73
CA VAL A 159 2.95 3.21 -13.08
C VAL A 159 2.63 2.00 -13.94
N ASN A 160 3.51 1.00 -13.97
CA ASN A 160 3.33 -0.23 -14.74
C ASN A 160 2.04 -0.97 -14.32
N VAL A 161 1.75 -1.08 -13.02
CA VAL A 161 0.51 -1.71 -12.52
C VAL A 161 -0.72 -0.96 -13.04
N ILE A 162 -0.74 0.36 -12.92
CA ILE A 162 -1.89 1.17 -13.34
C ILE A 162 -2.09 1.13 -14.85
N ASP A 163 -1.00 1.18 -15.62
CA ASP A 163 -1.06 1.12 -17.08
C ASP A 163 -1.48 -0.28 -17.58
N ASN A 164 -1.06 -1.34 -16.91
CA ASN A 164 -1.52 -2.71 -17.18
C ASN A 164 -3.03 -2.87 -16.91
N LEU A 165 -3.56 -2.15 -15.93
CA LEU A 165 -5.01 -2.06 -15.67
C LEU A 165 -5.78 -1.26 -16.75
N GLY A 166 -5.09 -0.60 -17.69
CA GLY A 166 -5.71 0.34 -18.64
C GLY A 166 -6.14 1.66 -18.00
N GLY A 167 -5.47 2.06 -16.92
CA GLY A 167 -5.78 3.26 -16.14
C GLY A 167 -6.76 3.03 -15.00
N ILE A 168 -6.86 4.02 -14.10
CA ILE A 168 -7.73 4.00 -12.92
C ILE A 168 -8.61 5.25 -12.84
N GLU A 169 -9.79 5.11 -12.28
CA GLU A 169 -10.71 6.21 -12.00
C GLU A 169 -10.39 6.85 -10.65
N VAL A 170 -10.12 8.16 -10.67
CA VAL A 170 -9.79 8.95 -9.47
C VAL A 170 -10.69 10.20 -9.44
N PRO A 171 -11.37 10.46 -8.30
CA PRO A 171 -12.16 11.69 -8.15
C PRO A 171 -11.24 12.89 -7.89
N PHE A 172 -11.45 13.98 -8.62
CA PHE A 172 -10.82 15.28 -8.39
C PHE A 172 -11.79 16.25 -7.73
N THR A 173 -11.28 17.08 -6.83
CA THR A 173 -11.98 18.29 -6.40
C THR A 173 -11.95 19.35 -7.51
N ALA A 174 -12.78 20.38 -7.39
CA ALA A 174 -12.77 21.52 -8.33
C ALA A 174 -11.37 22.16 -8.44
N GLU A 175 -10.70 22.34 -7.29
CA GLU A 175 -9.35 22.89 -7.19
C GLU A 175 -8.30 21.99 -7.86
N GLU A 176 -8.37 20.68 -7.62
CA GLU A 176 -7.50 19.70 -8.27
C GLU A 176 -7.69 19.68 -9.78
N ALA A 177 -8.93 19.75 -10.25
CA ALA A 177 -9.25 19.80 -11.67
C ALA A 177 -8.69 21.06 -12.34
N GLU A 178 -8.83 22.24 -11.70
CA GLU A 178 -8.28 23.49 -12.19
C GLU A 178 -6.76 23.43 -12.29
N TYR A 179 -6.10 22.96 -11.22
CA TYR A 179 -4.65 22.79 -11.19
C TYR A 179 -4.17 21.86 -12.32
N TYR A 180 -4.79 20.68 -12.48
CA TYR A 180 -4.35 19.70 -13.47
C TYR A 180 -4.62 20.15 -14.91
N ARG A 181 -5.68 20.89 -15.19
CA ARG A 181 -5.88 21.51 -16.52
C ARG A 181 -4.69 22.39 -16.92
N ALA A 182 -4.18 23.18 -15.98
CA ALA A 182 -3.02 24.04 -16.20
C ALA A 182 -1.68 23.30 -16.23
N ASN A 183 -1.62 22.04 -15.73
CA ASN A 183 -0.40 21.30 -15.49
C ASN A 183 -0.38 19.92 -16.17
N GLY A 184 -0.81 19.83 -17.42
CA GLY A 184 -0.61 18.67 -18.27
C GLY A 184 -1.76 17.68 -18.36
N MET A 185 -2.94 18.00 -17.80
CA MET A 185 -4.18 17.22 -17.97
C MET A 185 -5.31 18.16 -18.43
N PRO A 186 -5.31 18.62 -19.70
CA PRO A 186 -6.24 19.64 -20.17
C PRO A 186 -7.73 19.25 -20.04
N ASP A 187 -8.01 17.94 -20.06
CA ASP A 187 -9.36 17.39 -19.93
C ASP A 187 -9.79 17.10 -18.49
N ALA A 188 -8.97 17.48 -17.48
CA ALA A 188 -9.30 17.26 -16.07
C ALA A 188 -10.58 17.99 -15.68
N GLN A 189 -11.49 17.30 -15.00
CA GLN A 189 -12.78 17.82 -14.56
C GLN A 189 -13.03 17.50 -13.08
N GLU A 190 -13.87 18.28 -12.45
CA GLU A 190 -14.37 17.92 -11.13
C GLU A 190 -15.14 16.59 -11.20
N GLY A 191 -14.95 15.71 -10.20
CA GLY A 191 -15.50 14.37 -10.20
C GLY A 191 -14.53 13.34 -10.79
N ILE A 192 -15.04 12.31 -11.42
CA ILE A 192 -14.26 11.14 -11.83
C ILE A 192 -13.43 11.42 -13.09
N ASN A 193 -12.13 11.16 -13.01
CA ASN A 193 -11.17 11.22 -14.11
C ASN A 193 -10.48 9.88 -14.30
N LEU A 194 -10.31 9.44 -15.55
CA LEU A 194 -9.50 8.27 -15.88
C LEU A 194 -8.04 8.69 -16.01
N LEU A 195 -7.19 8.14 -15.16
CA LEU A 195 -5.75 8.46 -15.11
C LEU A 195 -4.90 7.30 -15.62
N THR A 196 -3.90 7.61 -16.44
CA THR A 196 -2.78 6.71 -16.74
C THR A 196 -1.91 6.55 -15.48
N GLY A 197 -0.98 5.57 -15.50
CA GLY A 197 -0.04 5.36 -14.39
C GLY A 197 0.78 6.60 -14.06
N THR A 198 1.31 7.28 -15.09
CA THR A 198 2.08 8.53 -14.90
C THR A 198 1.23 9.66 -14.30
N GLN A 199 -0.01 9.81 -14.74
CA GLN A 199 -0.94 10.82 -14.20
C GLN A 199 -1.33 10.50 -12.75
N ALA A 200 -1.61 9.24 -12.45
CA ALA A 200 -1.92 8.78 -11.10
C ALA A 200 -0.73 8.96 -10.14
N LEU A 201 0.50 8.66 -10.59
CA LEU A 201 1.71 8.94 -9.83
C LEU A 201 1.90 10.44 -9.59
N SER A 202 1.71 11.27 -10.61
CA SER A 202 1.75 12.74 -10.47
C SER A 202 0.74 13.23 -9.45
N HIS A 203 -0.49 12.71 -9.49
CA HIS A 203 -1.55 13.01 -8.52
C HIS A 203 -1.16 12.61 -7.08
N ALA A 204 -0.67 11.38 -6.88
CA ALA A 204 -0.24 10.87 -5.58
C ALA A 204 0.95 11.63 -4.97
N ARG A 205 1.78 12.27 -5.81
CA ARG A 205 2.99 13.01 -5.39
C ARG A 205 2.79 14.50 -5.30
N ASN A 206 1.66 15.02 -5.73
CA ASN A 206 1.42 16.46 -5.79
C ASN A 206 1.45 17.08 -4.38
N ARG A 207 2.22 18.17 -4.25
CA ARG A 207 2.38 18.97 -3.03
C ARG A 207 2.08 20.46 -3.27
N SER A 208 1.74 20.82 -4.51
CA SER A 208 1.54 22.22 -4.90
C SER A 208 0.16 22.73 -4.54
N LEU A 209 -0.80 21.83 -4.28
CA LEU A 209 -2.18 22.16 -3.98
C LEU A 209 -2.43 22.40 -2.49
N ASP A 210 -1.76 21.62 -1.65
CA ASP A 210 -1.99 21.59 -0.22
C ASP A 210 -0.81 20.96 0.55
N ASN A 211 -1.01 20.68 1.83
CA ASN A 211 -0.03 20.08 2.72
C ASN A 211 0.09 18.54 2.54
N ASP A 212 0.91 17.92 3.39
CA ASP A 212 1.13 16.47 3.39
C ASP A 212 -0.15 15.63 3.65
N PHE A 213 -1.14 16.17 4.37
CA PHE A 213 -2.42 15.50 4.57
C PHE A 213 -3.21 15.38 3.26
N GLY A 214 -3.23 16.45 2.45
CA GLY A 214 -3.82 16.39 1.12
C GLY A 214 -3.10 15.38 0.23
N ARG A 215 -1.77 15.32 0.29
CA ARG A 215 -1.00 14.31 -0.42
C ARG A 215 -1.38 12.89 0.02
N THR A 216 -1.45 12.58 1.30
CA THR A 216 -1.84 11.24 1.78
C THR A 216 -3.27 10.90 1.40
N ARG A 217 -4.19 11.88 1.33
CA ARG A 217 -5.55 11.70 0.81
C ARG A 217 -5.52 11.29 -0.66
N ARG A 218 -4.71 11.96 -1.51
CA ARG A 218 -4.53 11.60 -2.93
C ARG A 218 -3.91 10.22 -3.11
N GLN A 219 -2.94 9.84 -2.30
CA GLN A 219 -2.38 8.48 -2.30
C GLN A 219 -3.44 7.41 -2.00
N ARG A 220 -4.30 7.65 -0.99
CA ARG A 220 -5.44 6.77 -0.71
C ARG A 220 -6.45 6.74 -1.85
N SER A 221 -6.65 7.86 -2.54
CA SER A 221 -7.54 7.95 -3.71
C SER A 221 -7.04 7.09 -4.87
N VAL A 222 -5.73 7.09 -5.13
CA VAL A 222 -5.09 6.20 -6.14
C VAL A 222 -5.27 4.73 -5.77
N LEU A 223 -5.02 4.33 -4.52
CA LEU A 223 -5.27 2.96 -4.06
C LEU A 223 -6.74 2.55 -4.23
N ASN A 224 -7.67 3.44 -3.90
CA ASN A 224 -9.10 3.21 -4.15
C ASN A 224 -9.42 3.05 -5.64
N GLY A 225 -8.75 3.81 -6.50
CA GLY A 225 -8.89 3.69 -7.96
C GLY A 225 -8.43 2.33 -8.48
N ILE A 226 -7.25 1.86 -8.03
CA ILE A 226 -6.75 0.50 -8.33
C ILE A 226 -7.75 -0.54 -7.85
N TYR A 227 -8.17 -0.45 -6.61
CA TYR A 227 -9.16 -1.33 -6.02
C TYR A 227 -10.43 -1.42 -6.86
N ARG A 228 -11.07 -0.27 -7.19
CA ARG A 228 -12.30 -0.23 -8.00
C ARG A 228 -12.09 -0.85 -9.38
N LYS A 229 -10.95 -0.60 -10.01
CA LYS A 229 -10.65 -1.11 -11.33
C LYS A 229 -10.55 -2.63 -11.35
N VAL A 230 -9.82 -3.19 -10.39
CA VAL A 230 -9.75 -4.64 -10.21
C VAL A 230 -11.14 -5.23 -9.92
N MET A 231 -12.00 -4.53 -9.15
CA MET A 231 -13.37 -4.93 -8.85
C MET A 231 -14.29 -5.00 -10.06
N GLN A 232 -14.02 -4.25 -11.10
CA GLN A 232 -14.85 -4.22 -12.30
C GLN A 232 -14.53 -5.37 -13.27
N GLU A 233 -13.34 -5.98 -13.12
CA GLU A 233 -12.96 -7.13 -13.95
C GLU A 233 -13.80 -8.36 -13.57
N LYS A 234 -14.43 -8.96 -14.57
CA LYS A 234 -15.34 -10.10 -14.39
C LYS A 234 -14.77 -11.41 -14.93
N ASP A 235 -13.73 -11.33 -15.74
CA ASP A 235 -13.05 -12.51 -16.26
C ASP A 235 -12.03 -13.03 -15.25
N PRO A 236 -12.25 -14.24 -14.68
CA PRO A 236 -11.31 -14.81 -13.73
C PRO A 236 -9.89 -15.01 -14.27
N ALA A 237 -9.75 -15.28 -15.56
CA ALA A 237 -8.44 -15.46 -16.20
C ALA A 237 -7.69 -14.11 -16.31
N ALA A 238 -8.41 -13.02 -16.63
CA ALA A 238 -7.83 -11.68 -16.65
C ALA A 238 -7.40 -11.22 -15.25
N VAL A 239 -8.24 -11.46 -14.23
CA VAL A 239 -7.91 -11.18 -12.82
C VAL A 239 -6.66 -11.96 -12.40
N LEU A 240 -6.56 -13.24 -12.76
CA LEU A 240 -5.41 -14.07 -12.46
C LEU A 240 -4.11 -13.53 -13.09
N SER A 241 -4.18 -13.18 -14.37
CA SER A 241 -3.05 -12.60 -15.11
C SER A 241 -2.59 -11.29 -14.47
N LEU A 242 -3.53 -10.44 -14.07
CA LEU A 242 -3.27 -9.17 -13.40
C LEU A 242 -2.56 -9.37 -12.06
N ILE A 243 -3.03 -10.31 -11.24
CA ILE A 243 -2.39 -10.59 -9.94
C ILE A 243 -0.97 -11.11 -10.13
N ASN A 244 -0.78 -12.05 -11.04
CA ASN A 244 0.57 -12.52 -11.36
C ASN A 244 1.49 -11.37 -11.78
N PHE A 245 0.98 -10.46 -12.61
CA PHE A 245 1.73 -9.27 -12.98
C PHE A 245 2.03 -8.39 -11.76
N CYS A 246 1.05 -8.07 -10.92
CA CYS A 246 1.24 -7.27 -9.71
C CYS A 246 2.29 -7.88 -8.78
N MET A 247 2.28 -9.20 -8.59
CA MET A 247 3.27 -9.88 -7.76
C MET A 247 4.71 -9.74 -8.27
N THR A 248 4.91 -9.54 -9.57
CA THR A 248 6.23 -9.22 -10.12
C THR A 248 6.66 -7.77 -9.89
N GLN A 249 5.73 -6.91 -9.52
CA GLN A 249 5.98 -5.47 -9.31
C GLN A 249 6.17 -5.08 -7.85
N VAL A 250 5.98 -6.00 -6.89
CA VAL A 250 6.08 -5.72 -5.46
C VAL A 250 7.12 -6.60 -4.79
N LYS A 251 7.64 -6.14 -3.64
CA LYS A 251 8.41 -6.97 -2.71
C LYS A 251 7.60 -7.14 -1.43
N THR A 252 7.57 -8.35 -0.88
CA THR A 252 6.84 -8.68 0.35
C THR A 252 7.52 -9.85 1.07
N ASN A 253 7.37 -9.90 2.40
CA ASN A 253 7.76 -11.07 3.21
C ASN A 253 6.59 -12.02 3.48
N MET A 254 5.40 -11.71 2.96
CA MET A 254 4.22 -12.54 3.17
C MET A 254 4.26 -13.76 2.26
N ALA A 255 3.98 -14.92 2.82
CA ALA A 255 3.69 -16.09 2.00
C ALA A 255 2.33 -15.91 1.30
N ILE A 256 2.23 -16.41 0.08
CA ILE A 256 0.98 -16.31 -0.71
C ILE A 256 -0.19 -16.98 0.04
N ALA A 257 0.09 -18.04 0.83
CA ALA A 257 -0.91 -18.69 1.67
C ALA A 257 -1.49 -17.76 2.75
N ASP A 258 -0.64 -16.94 3.40
CA ASP A 258 -1.07 -16.01 4.45
C ASP A 258 -1.94 -14.90 3.88
N ILE A 259 -1.59 -14.43 2.66
CA ILE A 259 -2.41 -13.47 1.92
C ILE A 259 -3.79 -14.07 1.62
N TYR A 260 -3.84 -15.34 1.24
CA TYR A 260 -5.09 -16.06 0.97
C TYR A 260 -5.97 -16.18 2.22
N ASP A 261 -5.41 -16.64 3.34
CA ASP A 261 -6.15 -16.83 4.60
C ASP A 261 -6.72 -15.50 5.12
N MET A 262 -5.95 -14.41 4.99
CA MET A 262 -6.43 -13.09 5.36
C MET A 262 -7.61 -12.64 4.49
N ALA A 263 -7.54 -12.93 3.20
CA ALA A 263 -8.61 -12.58 2.28
C ALA A 263 -9.90 -13.31 2.58
N GLU A 264 -9.79 -14.61 2.78
CA GLU A 264 -10.97 -15.43 3.12
C GLU A 264 -11.64 -14.86 4.39
N LYS A 265 -10.85 -14.50 5.42
CA LYS A 265 -11.38 -13.88 6.64
C LYS A 265 -12.06 -12.55 6.36
N VAL A 266 -11.44 -11.66 5.60
CA VAL A 266 -12.00 -10.35 5.26
C VAL A 266 -13.25 -10.48 4.40
N LEU A 267 -13.31 -11.49 3.53
CA LEU A 267 -14.43 -11.74 2.62
C LEU A 267 -15.66 -12.32 3.30
N ALA A 268 -15.45 -13.17 4.29
CA ALA A 268 -16.53 -13.72 5.08
C ALA A 268 -17.29 -12.62 5.87
N GLU A 269 -16.70 -11.40 5.96
CA GLU A 269 -17.28 -10.31 6.73
C GLU A 269 -18.36 -9.53 5.98
N GLU A 270 -19.65 -9.83 6.27
CA GLU A 270 -20.80 -9.13 5.65
C GLU A 270 -20.90 -7.63 5.99
N ASN A 271 -20.30 -7.17 7.10
CA ASN A 271 -20.44 -5.82 7.64
C ASN A 271 -19.08 -5.18 7.99
N LEU A 272 -18.07 -5.34 7.13
CA LEU A 272 -16.75 -4.73 7.31
C LEU A 272 -16.85 -3.20 7.43
N LYS A 273 -16.37 -2.66 8.55
CA LYS A 273 -16.23 -1.22 8.77
C LYS A 273 -14.86 -0.79 8.24
N VAL A 274 -14.83 0.18 7.33
CA VAL A 274 -13.57 0.74 6.80
C VAL A 274 -13.38 2.13 7.39
N GLN A 275 -12.24 2.34 8.06
CA GLN A 275 -11.82 3.62 8.59
C GLN A 275 -10.54 4.09 7.88
N GLN A 276 -10.41 5.40 7.66
CA GLN A 276 -9.19 6.01 7.14
C GLN A 276 -8.71 7.07 8.14
N ILE A 277 -7.43 7.02 8.49
CA ILE A 277 -6.81 7.96 9.42
C ILE A 277 -5.45 8.43 8.89
N SER A 278 -4.92 9.49 9.48
CA SER A 278 -3.54 9.95 9.27
C SER A 278 -2.85 10.07 10.61
N GLU A 279 -1.56 9.74 10.66
CA GLU A 279 -0.71 9.87 11.83
C GLU A 279 0.49 10.79 11.50
N PRO A 280 0.66 11.88 12.24
CA PRO A 280 -0.22 12.37 13.32
C PRO A 280 -1.61 12.76 12.78
N ALA A 281 -2.62 12.78 13.67
CA ALA A 281 -3.96 13.21 13.30
C ALA A 281 -3.95 14.71 12.94
N GLU A 282 -4.83 15.12 12.01
CA GLU A 282 -4.92 16.51 11.59
C GLU A 282 -5.24 17.41 12.80
N GLY A 283 -4.45 18.48 12.97
CA GLY A 283 -4.58 19.41 14.11
C GLY A 283 -3.88 18.98 15.40
N THR A 284 -3.23 17.80 15.46
CA THR A 284 -2.51 17.32 16.64
C THR A 284 -0.98 17.42 16.49
N TYR A 285 -0.48 18.16 15.53
CA TYR A 285 0.94 18.31 15.19
C TYR A 285 1.37 19.78 15.19
N GLN A 286 2.67 20.00 15.20
CA GLN A 286 3.28 21.30 15.03
C GLN A 286 4.38 21.22 13.97
N PHE A 287 4.44 22.20 13.10
CA PHE A 287 5.59 22.32 12.19
C PHE A 287 6.80 22.83 12.95
N ALA A 288 7.94 22.25 12.73
CA ALA A 288 9.21 22.65 13.32
C ALA A 288 10.33 22.59 12.28
N ASP A 289 11.42 23.31 12.54
CA ASP A 289 12.70 23.07 11.90
C ASP A 289 13.59 22.32 12.90
N TYR A 290 14.08 21.16 12.51
CA TYR A 290 15.03 20.38 13.28
C TYR A 290 16.29 20.20 12.48
N GLU A 291 17.36 20.89 12.88
CA GLU A 291 18.68 20.86 12.21
C GLU A 291 18.60 21.15 10.69
N GLY A 292 17.79 22.12 10.29
CA GLY A 292 17.58 22.48 8.89
C GLY A 292 16.59 21.56 8.14
N MET A 293 15.93 20.66 8.83
CA MET A 293 14.86 19.81 8.28
C MET A 293 13.49 20.37 8.71
N ALA A 294 12.63 20.70 7.75
CA ALA A 294 11.23 20.98 8.03
C ALA A 294 10.50 19.68 8.42
N VAL A 295 9.99 19.58 9.63
CA VAL A 295 9.36 18.39 10.22
C VAL A 295 7.99 18.73 10.79
#